data_00c3b9833228524cd35785f8036a1988
#
_entry.id   00c3b9833228524cd35785f8036a1988
#
_cell.length_a   1.000
_cell.length_b   1.000
_cell.length_c   1.000
_cell.angle_alpha   90.00
_cell.angle_beta   90.00
_cell.angle_gamma   90.00
#
_symmetry.space_group_name_H-M   'P 1'
#
loop_
_entity.id
_entity.type
_entity.pdbx_description
1 polymer ?
#
loop_
_entity_poly.entity_id
_entity_poly.type
_entity_poly.pdbx_seq_one_letter_code
_entity_poly.pdbx_strand_id
1 'polypeptide(L)'
;TMISLKMCNSRVFFITLIFLIIGALEVTLFAQQTTNKSIWLDPNAYEGTHEPQITVSRILPAESASVTDHTVTINGKKVPYRATAGTQPVWGDNGVVQASLFYTFYERTDVESYERRPLVISFNGGPGSASVWMHLAYTGPSVLNIDDEGYPIQPYGYQDNPYSILDVADIVFVNPVNTGYSRILHPEADHKQFFGVNQDIAYLAEWINTFVSRVDRWASPKYLIGESYGTTRVSGLANVLQNRHWMYINGVILVSPTGLG
;
A
#
# COMPACT_ATOMS: atom_id res chain seq x y z
N THR A 1 32.69 -24.65 -7.13
CA THR A 1 31.62 -25.66 -7.24
C THR A 1 30.32 -24.91 -7.49
N MET A 2 29.89 -24.86 -8.76
CA MET A 2 28.62 -24.25 -9.18
C MET A 2 27.47 -25.18 -8.82
N ILE A 3 26.53 -24.71 -8.03
CA ILE A 3 25.26 -25.40 -7.81
C ILE A 3 24.27 -24.85 -8.84
N SER A 4 23.92 -25.70 -9.81
CA SER A 4 22.91 -25.42 -10.83
C SER A 4 21.52 -25.61 -10.22
N LEU A 5 20.80 -24.54 -9.97
CA LEU A 5 19.36 -24.56 -9.68
C LEU A 5 18.59 -24.64 -11.00
N LYS A 6 18.10 -25.82 -11.34
CA LYS A 6 17.09 -25.98 -12.38
C LYS A 6 15.76 -25.41 -11.86
N MET A 7 15.46 -24.21 -12.25
CA MET A 7 14.13 -23.62 -12.03
C MET A 7 13.14 -24.22 -13.03
N CYS A 8 12.02 -24.70 -12.50
CA CYS A 8 10.89 -25.20 -13.29
C CYS A 8 10.14 -24.00 -13.90
N ASN A 9 10.49 -23.64 -15.14
CA ASN A 9 10.06 -22.41 -15.84
C ASN A 9 8.61 -22.38 -16.32
N SER A 10 7.80 -23.44 -16.12
CA SER A 10 6.45 -23.49 -16.71
C SER A 10 5.35 -22.86 -15.82
N ARG A 11 5.50 -22.88 -14.51
CA ARG A 11 4.44 -22.42 -13.59
C ARG A 11 4.40 -20.90 -13.41
N VAL A 12 5.55 -20.22 -13.39
CA VAL A 12 5.63 -18.76 -13.27
C VAL A 12 5.02 -18.06 -14.49
N PHE A 13 5.21 -18.61 -15.69
CA PHE A 13 4.67 -18.03 -16.93
C PHE A 13 3.13 -18.10 -17.00
N PHE A 14 2.53 -19.16 -16.45
CA PHE A 14 1.08 -19.31 -16.42
C PHE A 14 0.42 -18.35 -15.42
N ILE A 15 1.02 -18.13 -14.26
CA ILE A 15 0.51 -17.20 -13.24
C ILE A 15 0.56 -15.78 -13.77
N THR A 16 1.63 -15.34 -14.43
CA THR A 16 1.74 -14.00 -15.02
C THR A 16 0.69 -13.75 -16.11
N LEU A 17 0.38 -14.77 -16.91
CA LEU A 17 -0.61 -14.66 -17.99
C LEU A 17 -2.05 -14.60 -17.45
N ILE A 18 -2.39 -15.35 -16.41
CA ILE A 18 -3.71 -15.36 -15.78
C ILE A 18 -3.98 -14.01 -15.10
N PHE A 19 -3.00 -13.41 -14.43
CA PHE A 19 -3.15 -12.08 -13.80
C PHE A 19 -3.33 -10.96 -14.82
N LEU A 20 -2.70 -11.04 -15.99
CA LEU A 20 -2.94 -10.11 -17.09
C LEU A 20 -4.37 -10.22 -17.67
N ILE A 21 -4.92 -11.43 -17.74
CA ILE A 21 -6.29 -11.67 -18.26
C ILE A 21 -7.34 -11.24 -17.23
N ILE A 22 -7.15 -11.52 -15.95
CA ILE A 22 -8.08 -11.11 -14.89
C ILE A 22 -8.07 -9.60 -14.72
N GLY A 23 -6.91 -8.95 -14.73
CA GLY A 23 -6.80 -7.49 -14.69
C GLY A 23 -7.44 -6.81 -15.90
N ALA A 24 -7.35 -7.40 -17.10
CA ALA A 24 -7.99 -6.90 -18.29
C ALA A 24 -9.52 -7.11 -18.26
N LEU A 25 -10.02 -8.20 -17.66
CA LEU A 25 -11.45 -8.43 -17.49
C LEU A 25 -12.09 -7.47 -16.48
N GLU A 26 -11.40 -7.20 -15.36
CA GLU A 26 -11.92 -6.24 -14.37
C GLU A 26 -11.94 -4.81 -14.89
N VAL A 27 -10.94 -4.40 -15.66
CA VAL A 27 -10.93 -3.08 -16.31
C VAL A 27 -12.05 -2.98 -17.35
N THR A 28 -12.34 -4.07 -18.07
CA THR A 28 -13.43 -4.09 -19.06
C THR A 28 -14.81 -4.09 -18.39
N LEU A 29 -14.98 -4.80 -17.28
CA LEU A 29 -16.21 -4.75 -16.48
C LEU A 29 -16.43 -3.37 -15.85
N PHE A 30 -15.37 -2.74 -15.35
CA PHE A 30 -15.45 -1.39 -14.78
C PHE A 30 -15.77 -0.33 -15.85
N ALA A 31 -15.20 -0.46 -17.05
CA ALA A 31 -15.50 0.42 -18.17
C ALA A 31 -16.94 0.22 -18.70
N GLN A 32 -17.48 -0.99 -18.67
CA GLN A 32 -18.88 -1.25 -19.02
C GLN A 32 -19.88 -0.76 -17.96
N GLN A 33 -19.49 -0.73 -16.67
CA GLN A 33 -20.34 -0.16 -15.62
C GLN A 33 -20.41 1.37 -15.66
N THR A 34 -19.39 2.04 -16.21
CA THR A 34 -19.40 3.51 -16.36
C THR A 34 -20.21 3.99 -17.56
N THR A 35 -20.56 3.13 -18.51
CA THR A 35 -21.44 3.47 -19.66
C THR A 35 -22.91 3.16 -19.41
N ASN A 36 -23.26 2.42 -18.39
CA ASN A 36 -24.63 2.34 -17.91
C ASN A 36 -24.96 3.63 -17.16
N LYS A 37 -25.50 4.60 -17.88
CA LYS A 37 -26.14 5.79 -17.33
C LYS A 37 -27.08 5.31 -16.23
N SER A 38 -26.67 5.51 -14.99
CA SER A 38 -27.34 4.97 -13.83
C SER A 38 -28.80 5.43 -13.80
N ILE A 39 -29.71 4.48 -13.74
CA ILE A 39 -31.14 4.64 -13.44
C ILE A 39 -31.38 5.43 -12.12
N TRP A 40 -30.31 5.77 -11.41
CA TRP A 40 -30.32 6.44 -10.11
C TRP A 40 -30.19 7.95 -10.13
N LEU A 41 -30.13 8.57 -11.31
CA LEU A 41 -30.07 10.01 -11.47
C LEU A 41 -31.08 10.48 -12.51
N ASP A 42 -32.35 10.24 -12.26
CA ASP A 42 -33.41 11.03 -12.87
C ASP A 42 -33.53 12.34 -12.05
N PRO A 43 -33.08 13.48 -12.57
CA PRO A 43 -33.19 14.75 -11.85
C PRO A 43 -34.64 15.17 -11.60
N ASN A 44 -35.64 14.54 -12.24
CA ASN A 44 -37.06 14.84 -12.09
C ASN A 44 -37.79 13.84 -11.17
N ALA A 45 -37.11 12.82 -10.62
CA ALA A 45 -37.73 11.85 -9.72
C ALA A 45 -37.87 12.33 -8.28
N TYR A 46 -37.43 13.55 -7.95
CA TYR A 46 -37.45 14.12 -6.61
C TYR A 46 -38.10 15.50 -6.55
N GLU A 47 -39.37 15.60 -6.87
CA GLU A 47 -40.23 16.65 -6.36
C GLU A 47 -40.94 16.17 -5.10
N GLY A 48 -40.20 16.09 -4.01
CA GLY A 48 -40.71 15.83 -2.67
C GLY A 48 -39.95 16.68 -1.67
N THR A 49 -40.65 17.32 -0.75
CA THR A 49 -40.11 18.00 0.42
C THR A 49 -39.40 17.00 1.31
N HIS A 50 -38.15 16.70 1.02
CA HIS A 50 -37.32 15.85 1.85
C HIS A 50 -36.32 16.68 2.65
N GLU A 51 -36.21 16.35 3.94
CA GLU A 51 -35.11 16.81 4.79
C GLU A 51 -33.77 16.58 4.06
N PRO A 52 -32.79 17.43 4.29
CA PRO A 52 -31.48 17.29 3.62
C PRO A 52 -30.93 15.91 3.91
N GLN A 53 -30.87 15.05 2.89
CA GLN A 53 -30.23 13.77 3.03
C GLN A 53 -28.76 14.03 3.34
N ILE A 54 -28.28 13.47 4.45
CA ILE A 54 -26.86 13.49 4.78
C ILE A 54 -26.13 12.74 3.69
N THR A 55 -25.50 13.49 2.80
CA THR A 55 -24.65 12.90 1.76
C THR A 55 -23.37 12.42 2.42
N VAL A 56 -23.28 11.14 2.70
CA VAL A 56 -22.05 10.55 3.22
C VAL A 56 -21.05 10.50 2.07
N SER A 57 -19.96 11.24 2.20
CA SER A 57 -18.87 11.19 1.24
C SER A 57 -18.23 9.80 1.25
N ARG A 58 -18.01 9.23 0.07
CA ARG A 58 -17.21 8.00 -0.10
C ARG A 58 -15.70 8.26 -0.09
N ILE A 59 -15.30 9.52 -0.05
CA ILE A 59 -13.91 9.94 0.02
C ILE A 59 -13.56 10.07 1.49
N LEU A 60 -12.50 9.39 1.91
CA LEU A 60 -11.98 9.54 3.26
C LEU A 60 -11.47 10.97 3.49
N PRO A 61 -11.51 11.49 4.72
CA PRO A 61 -10.89 12.76 5.05
C PRO A 61 -9.42 12.77 4.62
N ALA A 62 -8.89 13.97 4.30
CA ALA A 62 -7.48 14.11 3.90
C ALA A 62 -6.52 13.58 4.96
N GLU A 63 -6.91 13.68 6.21
CA GLU A 63 -6.20 13.15 7.38
C GLU A 63 -7.18 12.45 8.31
N SER A 64 -6.88 11.19 8.62
CA SER A 64 -7.67 10.37 9.53
C SER A 64 -6.82 9.22 10.07
N ALA A 65 -7.18 8.70 11.24
CA ALA A 65 -6.58 7.50 11.79
C ALA A 65 -7.61 6.74 12.64
N SER A 66 -7.64 5.42 12.47
CA SER A 66 -8.30 4.47 13.35
C SER A 66 -7.24 3.56 13.93
N VAL A 67 -7.20 3.46 15.25
CA VAL A 67 -6.17 2.72 15.98
C VAL A 67 -6.82 1.60 16.77
N THR A 68 -6.27 0.40 16.66
CA THR A 68 -6.75 -0.80 17.36
C THR A 68 -5.56 -1.64 17.84
N ASP A 69 -5.72 -2.29 19.00
CA ASP A 69 -4.70 -3.19 19.55
C ASP A 69 -5.09 -4.65 19.29
N HIS A 70 -4.11 -5.46 18.93
CA HIS A 70 -4.28 -6.85 18.50
C HIS A 70 -3.14 -7.73 19.01
N THR A 71 -3.28 -9.02 18.76
CA THR A 71 -2.23 -10.02 18.99
C THR A 71 -2.21 -10.97 17.80
N VAL A 72 -1.04 -11.33 17.33
CA VAL A 72 -0.81 -12.32 16.27
C VAL A 72 0.12 -13.41 16.78
N THR A 73 -0.02 -14.64 16.28
CA THR A 73 0.89 -15.74 16.60
C THR A 73 1.93 -15.87 15.48
N ILE A 74 3.20 -15.55 15.78
CA ILE A 74 4.32 -15.65 14.84
C ILE A 74 5.30 -16.69 15.37
N ASN A 75 5.62 -17.72 14.59
CA ASN A 75 6.51 -18.82 15.01
C ASN A 75 6.15 -19.40 16.39
N GLY A 76 4.85 -19.54 16.68
CA GLY A 76 4.33 -20.07 17.95
C GLY A 76 4.37 -19.09 19.13
N LYS A 77 4.81 -17.85 18.93
CA LYS A 77 4.86 -16.81 19.96
C LYS A 77 3.77 -15.76 19.73
N LYS A 78 3.08 -15.37 20.80
CA LYS A 78 2.14 -14.26 20.77
C LYS A 78 2.91 -12.93 20.71
N VAL A 79 2.60 -12.14 19.71
CA VAL A 79 3.17 -10.81 19.45
C VAL A 79 2.04 -9.79 19.53
N PRO A 80 2.00 -8.97 20.59
CA PRO A 80 1.02 -7.88 20.69
C PRO A 80 1.45 -6.74 19.78
N TYR A 81 0.46 -6.16 19.07
CA TYR A 81 0.72 -5.05 18.16
C TYR A 81 -0.45 -4.07 18.10
N ARG A 82 -0.13 -2.87 17.67
CA ARG A 82 -1.07 -1.81 17.33
C ARG A 82 -1.19 -1.71 15.82
N ALA A 83 -2.42 -1.65 15.35
CA ALA A 83 -2.75 -1.38 13.96
C ALA A 83 -3.31 0.04 13.84
N THR A 84 -2.72 0.85 12.96
CA THR A 84 -3.25 2.16 12.58
C THR A 84 -3.61 2.13 11.11
N ALA A 85 -4.90 2.29 10.80
CA ALA A 85 -5.37 2.48 9.42
C ALA A 85 -5.78 3.95 9.27
N GLY A 86 -5.21 4.65 8.31
CA GLY A 86 -5.42 6.08 8.21
C GLY A 86 -5.08 6.69 6.86
N THR A 87 -5.28 7.99 6.78
CA THR A 87 -4.90 8.81 5.63
C THR A 87 -3.94 9.91 6.09
N GLN A 88 -2.94 10.20 5.27
CA GLN A 88 -2.03 11.31 5.48
C GLN A 88 -1.93 12.14 4.21
N PRO A 89 -2.03 13.47 4.31
CA PRO A 89 -1.93 14.37 3.18
C PRO A 89 -0.56 14.37 2.50
N VAL A 90 -0.57 14.74 1.22
CA VAL A 90 0.59 15.23 0.46
C VAL A 90 0.32 16.68 0.13
N TRP A 91 1.26 17.57 0.44
CA TRP A 91 1.15 18.98 0.16
C TRP A 91 1.94 19.36 -1.10
N GLY A 92 1.43 20.35 -1.80
CA GLY A 92 2.21 21.04 -2.83
C GLY A 92 3.15 22.09 -2.21
N ASP A 93 4.03 22.65 -3.03
CA ASP A 93 5.00 23.68 -2.61
C ASP A 93 4.33 24.93 -2.03
N ASN A 94 3.07 25.16 -2.37
CA ASN A 94 2.24 26.26 -1.84
C ASN A 94 1.56 25.95 -0.49
N GLY A 95 1.83 24.76 0.09
CA GLY A 95 1.21 24.31 1.34
C GLY A 95 -0.25 23.84 1.21
N VAL A 96 -0.79 23.77 -0.02
CA VAL A 96 -2.15 23.26 -0.27
C VAL A 96 -2.11 21.74 -0.38
N VAL A 97 -3.07 21.06 0.28
CA VAL A 97 -3.21 19.60 0.19
C VAL A 97 -3.59 19.20 -1.24
N GLN A 98 -2.77 18.37 -1.87
CA GLN A 98 -2.95 17.92 -3.25
C GLN A 98 -3.58 16.53 -3.31
N ALA A 99 -3.17 15.66 -2.42
CA ALA A 99 -3.64 14.29 -2.35
C ALA A 99 -3.70 13.79 -0.90
N SER A 100 -4.39 12.69 -0.68
CA SER A 100 -4.42 11.97 0.57
C SER A 100 -4.08 10.52 0.31
N LEU A 101 -3.06 10.01 1.00
CA LEU A 101 -2.61 8.63 0.86
C LEU A 101 -3.08 7.81 2.05
N PHE A 102 -3.75 6.71 1.73
CA PHE A 102 -4.14 5.71 2.71
C PHE A 102 -2.95 4.83 3.06
N TYR A 103 -2.81 4.49 4.34
CA TYR A 103 -1.80 3.59 4.84
C TYR A 103 -2.37 2.66 5.92
N THR A 104 -1.70 1.52 6.12
CA THR A 104 -1.88 0.66 7.28
C THR A 104 -0.54 0.45 7.93
N PHE A 105 -0.43 0.83 9.20
CA PHE A 105 0.79 0.75 9.97
C PHE A 105 0.64 -0.23 11.13
N TYR A 106 1.58 -1.14 11.28
CA TYR A 106 1.64 -2.13 12.34
C TYR A 106 2.88 -1.94 13.18
N GLU A 107 2.68 -1.75 14.47
CA GLU A 107 3.73 -1.55 15.46
C GLU A 107 3.62 -2.59 16.55
N ARG A 108 4.70 -3.29 16.83
CA ARG A 108 4.78 -4.16 17.99
C ARG A 108 4.81 -3.35 19.28
N THR A 109 4.02 -3.72 20.31
CA THR A 109 3.82 -2.91 21.52
C THR A 109 4.62 -3.36 22.73
N ASP A 110 5.16 -4.58 22.75
CA ASP A 110 5.99 -5.12 23.85
C ASP A 110 7.50 -4.93 23.62
N VAL A 111 7.89 -3.78 23.06
CA VAL A 111 9.29 -3.44 22.75
C VAL A 111 9.85 -2.43 23.75
N GLU A 112 11.14 -2.59 24.11
CA GLU A 112 11.80 -1.69 25.04
C GLU A 112 12.15 -0.34 24.43
N SER A 113 12.47 -0.30 23.13
CA SER A 113 12.85 0.90 22.40
C SER A 113 12.56 0.79 20.92
N TYR A 114 11.87 1.77 20.37
CA TYR A 114 11.64 1.90 18.93
C TYR A 114 12.87 2.38 18.16
N GLU A 115 13.85 3.02 18.80
CA GLU A 115 15.08 3.48 18.16
C GLU A 115 15.89 2.33 17.55
N ARG A 116 15.85 1.16 18.17
CA ARG A 116 16.55 -0.05 17.69
C ARG A 116 15.68 -0.93 16.81
N ARG A 117 14.39 -0.65 16.75
CA ARG A 117 13.44 -1.48 16.00
C ARG A 117 13.32 -0.99 14.56
N PRO A 118 13.57 -1.86 13.57
CA PRO A 118 13.44 -1.49 12.18
C PRO A 118 12.02 -1.02 11.82
N LEU A 119 11.94 -0.02 10.95
CA LEU A 119 10.72 0.41 10.28
C LEU A 119 10.82 0.06 8.79
N VAL A 120 9.87 -0.72 8.31
CA VAL A 120 9.78 -1.13 6.90
C VAL A 120 8.66 -0.35 6.22
N ILE A 121 8.95 0.27 5.08
CA ILE A 121 7.96 0.94 4.24
C ILE A 121 7.74 0.08 2.99
N SER A 122 6.50 -0.36 2.77
CA SER A 122 6.14 -1.41 1.82
C SER A 122 5.23 -0.92 0.71
N PHE A 123 5.55 -1.35 -0.53
CA PHE A 123 4.80 -1.03 -1.73
C PHE A 123 4.60 -2.25 -2.63
N ASN A 124 3.41 -2.38 -3.21
CA ASN A 124 3.23 -3.17 -4.43
C ASN A 124 3.61 -2.35 -5.66
N GLY A 125 3.52 -2.98 -6.80
CA GLY A 125 3.88 -2.44 -8.11
C GLY A 125 2.69 -1.92 -8.92
N GLY A 126 2.66 -2.30 -10.15
CA GLY A 126 1.67 -1.92 -11.14
C GLY A 126 2.20 -0.98 -12.23
N PRO A 127 2.34 0.33 -12.00
CA PRO A 127 2.39 1.18 -10.78
C PRO A 127 1.07 1.47 -10.07
N GLY A 128 -0.07 1.10 -10.63
CA GLY A 128 -1.41 1.41 -10.15
C GLY A 128 -2.00 0.46 -9.09
N SER A 129 -1.22 -0.40 -8.46
CA SER A 129 -1.69 -1.29 -7.40
C SER A 129 -1.59 -0.67 -6.02
N ALA A 130 -2.64 -0.87 -5.20
CA ALA A 130 -2.55 -0.69 -3.76
C ALA A 130 -1.60 -1.74 -3.16
N SER A 131 -1.06 -1.47 -1.97
CA SER A 131 -0.09 -2.37 -1.31
C SER A 131 -0.73 -3.61 -0.67
N VAL A 132 -1.81 -4.13 -1.26
CA VAL A 132 -2.65 -5.18 -0.70
C VAL A 132 -1.98 -6.55 -0.68
N TRP A 133 -1.22 -6.90 -1.71
CA TRP A 133 -0.54 -8.20 -1.79
C TRP A 133 0.60 -8.30 -0.80
N MET A 134 1.46 -7.29 -0.74
CA MET A 134 2.50 -7.22 0.28
C MET A 134 1.91 -7.25 1.68
N HIS A 135 0.74 -6.66 1.88
CA HIS A 135 0.03 -6.59 3.15
C HIS A 135 -0.61 -7.94 3.54
N LEU A 136 -1.49 -8.48 2.68
CA LEU A 136 -2.38 -9.60 3.04
C LEU A 136 -1.95 -10.95 2.47
N ALA A 137 -0.88 -11.01 1.69
CA ALA A 137 -0.37 -12.27 1.17
C ALA A 137 1.06 -12.60 1.62
N TYR A 138 1.85 -11.59 2.11
CA TYR A 138 3.26 -11.84 2.39
C TYR A 138 3.71 -11.41 3.79
N THR A 139 3.71 -10.12 4.12
CA THR A 139 4.51 -9.58 5.23
C THR A 139 3.69 -9.06 6.41
N GLY A 140 2.40 -8.84 6.22
CA GLY A 140 1.51 -8.36 7.28
C GLY A 140 1.27 -9.37 8.40
N PRO A 141 0.63 -8.96 9.49
CA PRO A 141 0.33 -9.85 10.61
C PRO A 141 -0.74 -10.91 10.29
N SER A 142 -1.54 -10.69 9.25
CA SER A 142 -2.56 -11.61 8.78
C SER A 142 -2.36 -11.93 7.31
N VAL A 143 -2.71 -13.14 6.90
CA VAL A 143 -2.71 -13.59 5.50
C VAL A 143 -4.07 -14.13 5.11
N LEU A 144 -4.41 -13.97 3.82
CA LEU A 144 -5.62 -14.53 3.24
C LEU A 144 -5.54 -16.06 3.23
N ASN A 145 -6.71 -16.72 3.39
CA ASN A 145 -6.83 -18.15 3.20
C ASN A 145 -6.84 -18.46 1.70
N ILE A 146 -5.67 -18.73 1.16
CA ILE A 146 -5.45 -19.09 -0.24
C ILE A 146 -4.61 -20.38 -0.31
N ASP A 147 -4.75 -21.15 -1.38
CA ASP A 147 -3.88 -22.31 -1.66
C ASP A 147 -2.54 -21.87 -2.30
N ASP A 148 -1.70 -22.85 -2.59
CA ASP A 148 -0.37 -22.62 -3.20
C ASP A 148 -0.46 -22.01 -4.61
N GLU A 149 -1.59 -22.15 -5.28
CA GLU A 149 -1.91 -21.59 -6.59
C GLU A 149 -2.52 -20.18 -6.49
N GLY A 150 -2.88 -19.72 -5.27
CA GLY A 150 -3.46 -18.41 -5.01
C GLY A 150 -4.99 -18.34 -5.06
N TYR A 151 -5.68 -19.49 -5.10
CA TYR A 151 -7.14 -19.53 -5.06
C TYR A 151 -7.68 -19.47 -3.63
N PRO A 152 -8.83 -18.80 -3.41
CA PRO A 152 -9.44 -18.72 -2.08
C PRO A 152 -9.89 -20.10 -1.60
N ILE A 153 -9.54 -20.44 -0.36
CA ILE A 153 -9.95 -21.67 0.31
C ILE A 153 -11.12 -21.39 1.27
N GLN A 154 -12.09 -22.30 1.35
CA GLN A 154 -13.16 -22.20 2.32
C GLN A 154 -12.71 -22.73 3.71
N PRO A 155 -13.17 -22.11 4.82
CA PRO A 155 -13.95 -20.86 4.86
C PRO A 155 -13.13 -19.65 4.39
N TYR A 156 -13.75 -18.80 3.57
CA TYR A 156 -13.11 -17.58 3.10
C TYR A 156 -12.78 -16.66 4.26
N GLY A 157 -11.60 -16.08 4.26
CA GLY A 157 -11.18 -15.22 5.34
C GLY A 157 -9.67 -14.99 5.37
N TYR A 158 -9.19 -14.67 6.55
CA TYR A 158 -7.78 -14.49 6.84
C TYR A 158 -7.42 -15.22 8.14
N GLN A 159 -6.15 -15.46 8.31
CA GLN A 159 -5.59 -16.11 9.50
C GLN A 159 -4.31 -15.39 9.95
N ASP A 160 -3.82 -15.72 11.14
CA ASP A 160 -2.52 -15.25 11.61
C ASP A 160 -1.44 -15.64 10.61
N ASN A 161 -0.53 -14.70 10.32
CA ASN A 161 0.62 -14.97 9.48
C ASN A 161 1.80 -15.46 10.33
N PRO A 162 2.13 -16.76 10.32
CA PRO A 162 3.24 -17.27 11.12
C PRO A 162 4.62 -16.78 10.65
N TYR A 163 4.70 -16.16 9.46
CA TYR A 163 5.92 -15.63 8.84
C TYR A 163 5.91 -14.11 8.74
N SER A 164 5.03 -13.43 9.47
CA SER A 164 5.00 -11.97 9.49
C SER A 164 6.33 -11.40 9.96
N ILE A 165 6.77 -10.33 9.31
CA ILE A 165 7.99 -9.62 9.72
C ILE A 165 7.81 -8.83 11.02
N LEU A 166 6.60 -8.78 11.58
CA LEU A 166 6.29 -8.04 12.79
C LEU A 166 7.01 -8.58 14.04
N ASP A 167 7.58 -9.78 13.99
CA ASP A 167 8.44 -10.27 15.06
C ASP A 167 9.78 -9.50 15.14
N VAL A 168 10.30 -8.98 14.03
CA VAL A 168 11.60 -8.29 13.96
C VAL A 168 11.52 -6.82 13.54
N ALA A 169 10.44 -6.38 12.92
CA ALA A 169 10.30 -5.02 12.40
C ALA A 169 8.86 -4.53 12.49
N ASP A 170 8.66 -3.22 12.56
CA ASP A 170 7.36 -2.60 12.31
C ASP A 170 7.22 -2.30 10.81
N ILE A 171 5.99 -2.28 10.30
CA ILE A 171 5.76 -2.15 8.87
C ILE A 171 4.60 -1.23 8.55
N VAL A 172 4.79 -0.34 7.58
CA VAL A 172 3.73 0.46 6.98
C VAL A 172 3.52 0.08 5.51
N PHE A 173 2.28 -0.20 5.15
CA PHE A 173 1.81 -0.43 3.79
C PHE A 173 1.17 0.84 3.28
N VAL A 174 1.75 1.41 2.22
CA VAL A 174 1.31 2.69 1.66
C VAL A 174 0.63 2.45 0.31
N ASN A 175 -0.55 3.01 0.14
CA ASN A 175 -1.23 3.01 -1.14
C ASN A 175 -0.82 4.27 -1.91
N PRO A 176 -0.12 4.17 -3.05
CA PRO A 176 0.18 5.32 -3.90
C PRO A 176 -1.09 6.05 -4.36
N VAL A 177 -0.92 7.28 -4.84
CA VAL A 177 -2.04 8.12 -5.31
C VAL A 177 -2.94 7.36 -6.29
N ASN A 178 -4.25 7.49 -6.11
CA ASN A 178 -5.32 6.84 -6.88
C ASN A 178 -5.30 5.30 -6.85
N THR A 179 -4.63 4.71 -5.86
CA THR A 179 -4.74 3.28 -5.56
C THR A 179 -5.46 3.06 -4.23
N GLY A 180 -6.15 1.94 -4.07
CA GLY A 180 -6.90 1.65 -2.86
C GLY A 180 -7.82 2.80 -2.45
N TYR A 181 -7.60 3.33 -1.26
CA TYR A 181 -8.36 4.48 -0.72
C TYR A 181 -7.65 5.83 -0.89
N SER A 182 -6.47 5.85 -1.51
CA SER A 182 -5.73 7.09 -1.79
C SER A 182 -6.36 7.87 -2.93
N ARG A 183 -6.46 9.20 -2.80
CA ARG A 183 -7.13 10.06 -3.79
C ARG A 183 -6.40 11.36 -3.97
N ILE A 184 -6.43 11.90 -5.19
CA ILE A 184 -6.18 13.31 -5.47
C ILE A 184 -7.37 14.09 -4.92
N LEU A 185 -7.12 15.14 -4.16
CA LEU A 185 -8.17 15.92 -3.49
C LEU A 185 -8.48 17.23 -4.20
N HIS A 186 -7.52 17.77 -4.93
CA HIS A 186 -7.70 19.03 -5.64
C HIS A 186 -8.20 18.75 -7.05
N PRO A 187 -9.41 19.24 -7.46
CA PRO A 187 -9.98 18.97 -8.77
C PRO A 187 -9.12 19.47 -9.94
N GLU A 188 -8.40 20.57 -9.71
CA GLU A 188 -7.50 21.22 -10.68
C GLU A 188 -6.04 20.79 -10.53
N ALA A 189 -5.76 19.79 -9.66
CA ALA A 189 -4.41 19.29 -9.50
C ALA A 189 -3.89 18.79 -10.84
N ASP A 190 -2.71 19.25 -11.24
CA ASP A 190 -2.05 18.68 -12.40
C ASP A 190 -1.74 17.21 -12.09
N HIS A 191 -2.50 16.33 -12.71
CA HIS A 191 -2.31 14.88 -12.55
C HIS A 191 -0.88 14.46 -12.89
N LYS A 192 -0.18 15.21 -13.74
CA LYS A 192 1.22 14.95 -14.12
C LYS A 192 2.19 15.02 -12.94
N GLN A 193 1.84 15.74 -11.88
CA GLN A 193 2.69 15.80 -10.68
C GLN A 193 2.75 14.48 -9.89
N PHE A 194 1.87 13.52 -10.18
CA PHE A 194 1.82 12.22 -9.50
C PHE A 194 2.21 11.05 -10.39
N PHE A 195 2.06 11.20 -11.73
CA PHE A 195 2.22 10.10 -12.67
C PHE A 195 3.47 10.25 -13.53
N GLY A 196 4.36 9.29 -13.35
CA GLY A 196 5.70 9.21 -13.93
C GLY A 196 6.67 8.75 -12.85
N VAL A 197 7.76 8.11 -13.23
CA VAL A 197 8.71 7.50 -12.27
C VAL A 197 9.25 8.53 -11.27
N ASN A 198 9.71 9.67 -11.77
CA ASN A 198 10.28 10.71 -10.90
C ASN A 198 9.22 11.38 -10.00
N GLN A 199 8.03 11.58 -10.52
CA GLN A 199 6.91 12.17 -9.80
C GLN A 199 6.41 11.23 -8.69
N ASP A 200 6.26 9.94 -9.01
CA ASP A 200 5.88 8.91 -8.05
C ASP A 200 6.88 8.86 -6.88
N ILE A 201 8.16 8.89 -7.18
CA ILE A 201 9.23 8.91 -6.17
C ILE A 201 9.18 10.22 -5.35
N ALA A 202 8.98 11.37 -5.99
CA ALA A 202 9.07 12.66 -5.32
C ALA A 202 7.99 12.85 -4.26
N TYR A 203 6.71 12.65 -4.60
CA TYR A 203 5.64 12.83 -3.62
C TYR A 203 5.64 11.75 -2.52
N LEU A 204 6.05 10.52 -2.86
CA LEU A 204 6.17 9.47 -1.86
C LEU A 204 7.34 9.70 -0.90
N ALA A 205 8.45 10.27 -1.36
CA ALA A 205 9.56 10.66 -0.48
C ALA A 205 9.12 11.72 0.53
N GLU A 206 8.37 12.73 0.10
CA GLU A 206 7.78 13.75 0.97
C GLU A 206 6.80 13.12 1.97
N TRP A 207 5.93 12.24 1.50
CA TRP A 207 5.00 11.51 2.36
C TRP A 207 5.74 10.70 3.44
N ILE A 208 6.80 9.95 3.06
CA ILE A 208 7.60 9.15 3.99
C ILE A 208 8.29 10.04 5.01
N ASN A 209 8.86 11.17 4.59
CA ASN A 209 9.51 12.13 5.45
C ASN A 209 8.55 12.64 6.53
N THR A 210 7.35 13.03 6.13
CA THR A 210 6.29 13.46 7.04
C THR A 210 5.83 12.32 7.96
N PHE A 211 5.61 11.12 7.42
CA PHE A 211 5.18 9.95 8.19
C PHE A 211 6.19 9.60 9.29
N VAL A 212 7.45 9.46 8.93
CA VAL A 212 8.54 9.12 9.88
C VAL A 212 8.65 10.15 11.01
N SER A 213 8.45 11.43 10.69
CA SER A 213 8.43 12.51 11.68
C SER A 213 7.22 12.42 12.62
N ARG A 214 6.04 12.11 12.09
CA ARG A 214 4.80 12.02 12.87
C ARG A 214 4.75 10.83 13.82
N VAL A 215 5.36 9.71 13.42
CA VAL A 215 5.41 8.49 14.24
C VAL A 215 6.68 8.41 15.09
N ASP A 216 7.49 9.49 15.10
CA ASP A 216 8.74 9.60 15.88
C ASP A 216 9.74 8.45 15.64
N ARG A 217 9.94 8.12 14.34
CA ARG A 217 10.79 6.97 13.95
C ARG A 217 12.07 7.39 13.22
N TRP A 218 12.55 8.62 13.42
CA TRP A 218 13.80 9.10 12.81
C TRP A 218 15.02 8.29 13.23
N ALA A 219 15.12 7.89 14.49
CA ALA A 219 16.23 7.10 15.02
C ALA A 219 16.16 5.61 14.58
N SER A 220 15.00 5.10 14.21
CA SER A 220 14.83 3.70 13.78
C SER A 220 15.62 3.37 12.53
N PRO A 221 16.22 2.17 12.42
CA PRO A 221 16.70 1.66 11.13
C PRO A 221 15.55 1.56 10.13
N LYS A 222 15.78 2.06 8.89
CA LYS A 222 14.73 2.15 7.86
C LYS A 222 15.02 1.24 6.68
N TYR A 223 13.99 0.50 6.27
CA TYR A 223 14.06 -0.41 5.13
C TYR A 223 12.90 -0.12 4.19
N LEU A 224 13.16 -0.25 2.89
CA LEU A 224 12.16 -0.16 1.85
C LEU A 224 11.96 -1.54 1.23
N ILE A 225 10.71 -1.93 1.01
CA ILE A 225 10.39 -3.17 0.29
C ILE A 225 9.43 -2.85 -0.83
N GLY A 226 9.74 -3.33 -2.04
CA GLY A 226 8.93 -3.14 -3.23
C GLY A 226 8.79 -4.43 -4.03
N GLU A 227 7.58 -4.67 -4.54
CA GLU A 227 7.27 -5.79 -5.43
C GLU A 227 7.00 -5.27 -6.84
N SER A 228 7.49 -5.98 -7.88
CA SER A 228 7.29 -5.65 -9.28
C SER A 228 7.77 -4.21 -9.60
N TYR A 229 6.93 -3.32 -10.20
CA TYR A 229 7.26 -1.90 -10.35
C TYR A 229 7.62 -1.21 -9.02
N GLY A 230 7.14 -1.70 -7.89
CA GLY A 230 7.54 -1.25 -6.56
C GLY A 230 9.05 -1.32 -6.34
N THR A 231 9.78 -2.17 -7.05
CA THR A 231 11.24 -2.26 -6.99
C THR A 231 11.92 -1.03 -7.61
N THR A 232 11.40 -0.53 -8.72
CA THR A 232 11.82 0.76 -9.32
C THR A 232 11.52 1.90 -8.35
N ARG A 233 10.32 1.92 -7.77
CA ARG A 233 9.89 2.91 -6.77
C ARG A 233 10.83 2.98 -5.59
N VAL A 234 11.07 1.86 -4.89
CA VAL A 234 11.91 1.85 -3.68
C VAL A 234 13.37 2.14 -3.96
N SER A 235 13.88 1.76 -5.13
CA SER A 235 15.24 2.11 -5.56
C SER A 235 15.40 3.63 -5.72
N GLY A 236 14.45 4.28 -6.37
CA GLY A 236 14.44 5.74 -6.50
C GLY A 236 14.18 6.46 -5.18
N LEU A 237 13.28 5.93 -4.34
CA LEU A 237 13.03 6.46 -3.00
C LEU A 237 14.28 6.42 -2.13
N ALA A 238 15.04 5.32 -2.13
CA ALA A 238 16.29 5.24 -1.37
C ALA A 238 17.25 6.37 -1.76
N ASN A 239 17.37 6.67 -3.06
CA ASN A 239 18.22 7.77 -3.55
C ASN A 239 17.68 9.14 -3.10
N VAL A 240 16.39 9.40 -3.27
CA VAL A 240 15.80 10.72 -2.96
C VAL A 240 15.75 10.98 -1.45
N LEU A 241 15.37 9.98 -0.65
CA LEU A 241 15.33 10.09 0.80
C LEU A 241 16.71 10.42 1.38
N GLN A 242 17.77 9.75 0.92
CA GLN A 242 19.13 10.00 1.40
C GLN A 242 19.69 11.35 0.95
N ASN A 243 19.49 11.74 -0.31
CA ASN A 243 20.14 12.91 -0.89
C ASN A 243 19.36 14.22 -0.70
N ARG A 244 18.04 14.17 -0.54
CA ARG A 244 17.20 15.37 -0.39
C ARG A 244 16.61 15.54 1.01
N HIS A 245 16.28 14.43 1.68
CA HIS A 245 15.65 14.45 3.00
C HIS A 245 16.59 14.07 4.14
N TRP A 246 17.86 13.74 3.84
CA TRP A 246 18.86 13.30 4.82
C TRP A 246 18.42 12.09 5.65
N MET A 247 17.47 11.33 5.11
CA MET A 247 16.95 10.12 5.71
C MET A 247 17.73 8.91 5.21
N TYR A 248 18.63 8.39 6.02
CA TYR A 248 19.43 7.21 5.67
C TYR A 248 18.57 5.96 5.65
N ILE A 249 18.70 5.18 4.57
CA ILE A 249 18.03 3.90 4.36
C ILE A 249 19.03 2.78 4.60
N ASN A 250 18.70 1.87 5.53
CA ASN A 250 19.58 0.76 5.93
C ASN A 250 19.54 -0.42 4.97
N GLY A 251 18.46 -0.55 4.19
CA GLY A 251 18.36 -1.61 3.18
C GLY A 251 17.15 -1.44 2.27
N VAL A 252 17.26 -2.05 1.09
CA VAL A 252 16.18 -2.12 0.09
C VAL A 252 15.97 -3.58 -0.28
N ILE A 253 14.72 -4.03 -0.23
CA ILE A 253 14.30 -5.40 -0.56
C ILE A 253 13.50 -5.36 -1.86
N LEU A 254 14.00 -6.04 -2.87
CA LEU A 254 13.42 -6.09 -4.20
C LEU A 254 12.77 -7.45 -4.44
N VAL A 255 11.44 -7.45 -4.51
CA VAL A 255 10.64 -8.66 -4.75
C VAL A 255 10.19 -8.68 -6.20
N SER A 256 10.57 -9.71 -6.95
CA SER A 256 10.24 -9.87 -8.38
C SER A 256 10.52 -8.59 -9.19
N PRO A 257 11.79 -8.12 -9.26
CA PRO A 257 12.13 -6.87 -9.91
C PRO A 257 11.79 -6.90 -11.41
N THR A 258 11.29 -5.76 -11.91
CA THR A 258 10.98 -5.55 -13.33
C THR A 258 12.08 -4.73 -14.00
N GLY A 259 12.32 -5.00 -15.30
CA GLY A 259 13.05 -4.06 -16.16
C GLY A 259 14.56 -4.01 -15.96
N LEU A 260 15.17 -5.09 -15.54
CA LEU A 260 16.62 -5.28 -15.67
C LEU A 260 16.92 -5.98 -17.00
N GLY A 261 16.62 -5.29 -18.09
CA GLY A 261 16.97 -5.69 -19.45
C GLY A 261 17.59 -4.55 -20.19
#